data_6608bdd45667df55b3cfd782e28f62f0
#
_entry.id   6608bdd45667df55b3cfd782e28f62f0
#
_cell.length_a   1.000
_cell.length_b   1.000
_cell.length_c   1.000
_cell.angle_alpha   90.00
_cell.angle_beta   90.00
_cell.angle_gamma   90.00
#
_symmetry.space_group_name_H-M   'P 1'
#
loop_
_entity.id
_entity.type
_entity.pdbx_description
1 polymer ?
#
loop_
_entity_poly.entity_id
_entity_poly.type
_entity_poly.pdbx_seq_one_letter_code
_entity_poly.pdbx_strand_id
1 'polypeptide(L)'
;MKYTTVEAAAEPASADAKARSPRVFEAICDQVRQQLSSGALRPGDKLPAERELALQTGSSRTAVREALRSLEMAGVIRLHKGVKGGAFIREGDPAVVTRSFGDMVHLGRISLEDLTESRVILLDAVLRLACERGREQDFDALEQSIDRTEELTRLGQLDERRLQLVNFYRLLAQATRNQVMVIIVDAVTDILLRVLQRDGAVPRQETVKAHREIVRCLRRRDADKAVQLMRRHFKALHAYLFEAETRGVEPTKTRKAAPASR
;
A
#
# COMPACT_ATOMS: atom_id res chain seq x y z
N MET A 1 -1.31 32.81 -73.09
CA MET A 1 -2.31 32.24 -72.18
C MET A 1 -1.64 31.22 -71.29
N LYS A 2 -1.37 31.57 -70.03
CA LYS A 2 -0.72 30.69 -69.03
C LYS A 2 -1.76 30.44 -67.94
N TYR A 3 -2.18 29.20 -67.77
CA TYR A 3 -3.02 28.79 -66.67
C TYR A 3 -2.16 28.54 -65.44
N THR A 4 -2.38 29.32 -64.40
CA THR A 4 -1.78 29.12 -63.07
C THR A 4 -2.68 28.17 -62.28
N THR A 5 -2.15 27.01 -61.97
CA THR A 5 -2.79 26.02 -61.11
C THR A 5 -2.64 26.49 -59.67
N VAL A 6 -3.76 26.71 -58.99
CA VAL A 6 -3.80 26.98 -57.54
C VAL A 6 -3.73 25.65 -56.81
N GLU A 7 -2.62 25.45 -56.16
CA GLU A 7 -2.39 24.33 -55.24
C GLU A 7 -3.15 24.58 -53.92
N ALA A 8 -4.16 23.77 -53.66
CA ALA A 8 -4.92 23.83 -52.41
C ALA A 8 -4.02 23.33 -51.27
N ALA A 9 -3.63 24.24 -50.39
CA ALA A 9 -2.94 23.91 -49.16
C ALA A 9 -3.86 23.05 -48.27
N ALA A 10 -3.46 21.82 -48.03
CA ALA A 10 -4.05 20.96 -47.03
C ALA A 10 -3.74 21.53 -45.62
N GLU A 11 -4.77 21.92 -44.91
CA GLU A 11 -4.68 22.31 -43.51
C GLU A 11 -4.15 21.14 -42.66
N PRO A 12 -3.18 21.37 -41.75
CA PRO A 12 -2.73 20.31 -40.86
C PRO A 12 -3.82 20.03 -39.83
N ALA A 13 -4.45 18.87 -39.95
CA ALA A 13 -5.42 18.35 -38.99
C ALA A 13 -4.74 18.17 -37.61
N SER A 14 -5.02 19.12 -36.73
CA SER A 14 -5.21 18.98 -35.29
C SER A 14 -4.12 18.33 -34.42
N ALA A 15 -3.11 19.13 -34.09
CA ALA A 15 -2.39 19.02 -32.82
C ALA A 15 -3.34 19.18 -31.59
N ASP A 16 -4.47 19.84 -31.76
CA ASP A 16 -5.49 20.16 -30.76
C ASP A 16 -6.35 18.93 -30.35
N ALA A 17 -6.52 17.93 -31.21
CA ALA A 17 -7.29 16.73 -30.88
C ALA A 17 -6.53 15.76 -29.94
N LYS A 18 -5.20 15.74 -30.02
CA LYS A 18 -4.36 14.92 -29.13
C LYS A 18 -4.22 15.53 -27.73
N ALA A 19 -4.27 16.86 -27.60
CA ALA A 19 -4.22 17.57 -26.31
C ALA A 19 -5.56 17.58 -25.56
N ARG A 20 -6.68 17.31 -26.24
CA ARG A 20 -8.03 17.23 -25.62
C ARG A 20 -8.31 15.88 -24.95
N SER A 21 -7.69 14.80 -25.40
CA SER A 21 -7.93 13.45 -24.86
C SER A 21 -7.54 13.29 -23.39
N PRO A 22 -6.36 13.73 -22.90
CA PRO A 22 -6.00 13.63 -21.49
C PRO A 22 -6.95 14.34 -20.54
N ARG A 23 -7.39 15.57 -20.92
CA ARG A 23 -8.30 16.38 -20.09
C ARG A 23 -9.70 15.78 -19.97
N VAL A 24 -10.18 15.10 -21.00
CA VAL A 24 -11.53 14.52 -21.02
C VAL A 24 -11.60 13.30 -20.11
N PHE A 25 -10.62 12.39 -20.14
CA PHE A 25 -10.66 11.23 -19.24
C PHE A 25 -10.46 11.62 -17.77
N GLU A 26 -9.62 12.62 -17.48
CA GLU A 26 -9.46 13.18 -16.14
C GLU A 26 -10.78 13.77 -15.62
N ALA A 27 -11.50 14.54 -16.45
CA ALA A 27 -12.80 15.09 -16.09
C ALA A 27 -13.83 14.00 -15.74
N ILE A 28 -13.82 12.87 -16.46
CA ILE A 28 -14.67 11.71 -16.13
C ILE A 28 -14.28 11.10 -14.78
N CYS A 29 -13.00 10.93 -14.54
CA CYS A 29 -12.50 10.43 -13.26
C CYS A 29 -12.90 11.33 -12.09
N ASP A 30 -12.78 12.66 -12.27
CA ASP A 30 -13.13 13.64 -11.26
C ASP A 30 -14.65 13.70 -11.02
N GLN A 31 -15.46 13.57 -12.07
CA GLN A 31 -16.91 13.47 -11.93
C GLN A 31 -17.32 12.25 -11.07
N VAL A 32 -16.72 11.08 -11.31
CA VAL A 32 -16.98 9.89 -10.49
C VAL A 32 -16.57 10.11 -9.04
N ARG A 33 -15.39 10.70 -8.79
CA ARG A 33 -14.94 11.04 -7.43
C ARG A 33 -15.85 12.06 -6.75
N GLN A 34 -16.34 13.06 -7.48
CA GLN A 34 -17.30 14.04 -6.96
C GLN A 34 -18.63 13.39 -6.58
N GLN A 35 -19.13 12.44 -7.39
CA GLN A 35 -20.34 11.69 -7.06
C GLN A 35 -20.16 10.80 -5.82
N LEU A 36 -18.97 10.22 -5.64
CA LEU A 36 -18.62 9.49 -4.41
C LEU A 36 -18.58 10.42 -3.19
N SER A 37 -17.92 11.58 -3.30
CA SER A 37 -17.80 12.53 -2.19
C SER A 37 -19.15 13.15 -1.79
N SER A 38 -20.07 13.32 -2.74
CA SER A 38 -21.43 13.81 -2.48
C SER A 38 -22.38 12.72 -1.97
N GLY A 39 -21.97 11.43 -1.99
CA GLY A 39 -22.81 10.29 -1.63
C GLY A 39 -23.83 9.90 -2.70
N ALA A 40 -23.77 10.50 -3.89
CA ALA A 40 -24.61 10.13 -5.05
C ALA A 40 -24.24 8.74 -5.59
N LEU A 41 -22.98 8.33 -5.46
CA LEU A 41 -22.49 6.96 -5.67
C LEU A 41 -22.01 6.37 -4.35
N ARG A 42 -22.24 5.08 -4.16
CA ARG A 42 -21.83 4.32 -2.97
C ARG A 42 -21.09 3.05 -3.38
N PRO A 43 -20.27 2.47 -2.48
CA PRO A 43 -19.71 1.15 -2.70
C PRO A 43 -20.80 0.13 -3.06
N GLY A 44 -20.52 -0.66 -4.11
CA GLY A 44 -21.46 -1.63 -4.67
C GLY A 44 -22.28 -1.11 -5.85
N ASP A 45 -22.39 0.21 -6.01
CA ASP A 45 -23.15 0.78 -7.13
C ASP A 45 -22.49 0.46 -8.47
N LYS A 46 -23.33 0.23 -9.48
CA LYS A 46 -22.90 0.01 -10.84
C LYS A 46 -22.90 1.34 -11.60
N LEU A 47 -21.78 1.67 -12.23
CA LEU A 47 -21.69 2.80 -13.14
C LEU A 47 -22.48 2.54 -14.43
N PRO A 48 -22.98 3.59 -15.11
CA PRO A 48 -23.60 3.47 -16.44
C PRO A 48 -22.65 2.75 -17.41
N ALA A 49 -23.23 2.11 -18.44
CA ALA A 49 -22.42 1.45 -19.47
C ALA A 49 -21.52 2.44 -20.21
N GLU A 50 -20.38 1.98 -20.77
CA GLU A 50 -19.43 2.84 -21.50
C GLU A 50 -20.13 3.74 -22.54
N ARG A 51 -21.14 3.20 -23.25
CA ARG A 51 -21.90 3.95 -24.24
C ARG A 51 -22.71 5.09 -23.61
N GLU A 52 -23.32 4.82 -22.50
CA GLU A 52 -24.17 5.77 -21.78
C GLU A 52 -23.32 6.84 -21.10
N LEU A 53 -22.22 6.47 -20.45
CA LEU A 53 -21.25 7.42 -19.90
C LEU A 53 -20.69 8.34 -21.00
N ALA A 54 -20.37 7.82 -22.17
CA ALA A 54 -19.90 8.62 -23.31
C ALA A 54 -20.93 9.67 -23.74
N LEU A 55 -22.22 9.31 -23.77
CA LEU A 55 -23.31 10.23 -24.06
C LEU A 55 -23.48 11.29 -22.96
N GLN A 56 -23.48 10.88 -21.69
CA GLN A 56 -23.67 11.77 -20.54
C GLN A 56 -22.53 12.79 -20.41
N THR A 57 -21.31 12.39 -20.74
CA THR A 57 -20.10 13.24 -20.62
C THR A 57 -19.72 13.96 -21.91
N GLY A 58 -20.46 13.73 -23.02
CA GLY A 58 -20.13 14.28 -24.32
C GLY A 58 -18.75 13.83 -24.84
N SER A 59 -18.28 12.65 -24.43
CA SER A 59 -16.94 12.14 -24.69
C SER A 59 -16.94 10.91 -25.63
N SER A 60 -15.73 10.54 -26.10
CA SER A 60 -15.57 9.32 -26.88
C SER A 60 -15.60 8.07 -25.97
N ARG A 61 -16.06 6.92 -26.51
CA ARG A 61 -15.99 5.64 -25.83
C ARG A 61 -14.56 5.25 -25.41
N THR A 62 -13.56 5.65 -26.18
CA THR A 62 -12.15 5.42 -25.87
C THR A 62 -11.74 6.19 -24.61
N ALA A 63 -12.11 7.47 -24.49
CA ALA A 63 -11.84 8.26 -23.31
C ALA A 63 -12.52 7.70 -22.05
N VAL A 64 -13.78 7.27 -22.18
CA VAL A 64 -14.50 6.59 -21.09
C VAL A 64 -13.78 5.32 -20.64
N ARG A 65 -13.34 4.49 -21.61
CA ARG A 65 -12.62 3.25 -21.28
C ARG A 65 -11.29 3.51 -20.58
N GLU A 66 -10.56 4.53 -21.00
CA GLU A 66 -9.32 4.97 -20.31
C GLU A 66 -9.62 5.48 -18.91
N ALA A 67 -10.67 6.28 -18.71
CA ALA A 67 -11.11 6.73 -17.40
C ALA A 67 -11.47 5.56 -16.48
N LEU A 68 -12.24 4.59 -16.96
CA LEU A 68 -12.60 3.41 -16.18
C LEU A 68 -11.37 2.56 -15.81
N ARG A 69 -10.40 2.39 -16.71
CA ARG A 69 -9.14 1.70 -16.40
C ARG A 69 -8.33 2.46 -15.35
N SER A 70 -8.24 3.79 -15.47
CA SER A 70 -7.57 4.63 -14.48
C SER A 70 -8.23 4.52 -13.10
N LEU A 71 -9.56 4.57 -13.04
CA LEU A 71 -10.31 4.39 -11.79
C LEU A 71 -10.14 2.97 -11.21
N GLU A 72 -10.03 1.94 -12.06
CA GLU A 72 -9.76 0.57 -11.62
C GLU A 72 -8.35 0.43 -11.03
N MET A 73 -7.33 0.99 -11.69
CA MET A 73 -5.95 1.03 -11.17
C MET A 73 -5.86 1.81 -9.86
N ALA A 74 -6.63 2.89 -9.73
CA ALA A 74 -6.75 3.67 -8.50
C ALA A 74 -7.57 2.96 -7.40
N GLY A 75 -8.13 1.77 -7.67
CA GLY A 75 -8.90 1.00 -6.70
C GLY A 75 -10.29 1.58 -6.38
N VAL A 76 -10.77 2.53 -7.18
CA VAL A 76 -12.09 3.17 -7.00
C VAL A 76 -13.21 2.28 -7.53
N ILE A 77 -12.97 1.57 -8.63
CA ILE A 77 -13.93 0.67 -9.24
C ILE A 77 -13.33 -0.72 -9.47
N ARG A 78 -14.19 -1.70 -9.80
CA ARG A 78 -13.83 -3.01 -10.32
C ARG A 78 -14.59 -3.26 -11.61
N LEU A 79 -13.88 -3.74 -12.63
CA LEU A 79 -14.49 -4.15 -13.91
C LEU A 79 -14.82 -5.64 -13.87
N HIS A 80 -16.11 -5.96 -14.08
CA HIS A 80 -16.60 -7.33 -14.23
C HIS A 80 -16.89 -7.63 -15.70
N LYS A 81 -16.39 -8.77 -16.19
CA LYS A 81 -16.63 -9.26 -17.55
C LYS A 81 -17.98 -10.01 -17.64
N GLY A 82 -18.54 -10.10 -18.83
CA GLY A 82 -19.74 -10.90 -19.13
C GLY A 82 -21.02 -10.09 -19.28
N VAL A 83 -22.13 -10.78 -19.57
CA VAL A 83 -23.45 -10.17 -19.90
C VAL A 83 -24.01 -9.30 -18.76
N LYS A 84 -23.78 -9.70 -17.50
CA LYS A 84 -24.11 -8.92 -16.31
C LYS A 84 -22.93 -8.06 -15.82
N GLY A 85 -21.86 -7.96 -16.59
CA GLY A 85 -20.65 -7.22 -16.26
C GLY A 85 -20.85 -5.70 -16.21
N GLY A 86 -19.76 -4.97 -16.00
CA GLY A 86 -19.75 -3.51 -15.92
C GLY A 86 -18.75 -3.02 -14.90
N ALA A 87 -18.73 -1.71 -14.68
CA ALA A 87 -17.91 -1.06 -13.68
C ALA A 87 -18.70 -0.88 -12.38
N PHE A 88 -18.17 -1.36 -11.27
CA PHE A 88 -18.81 -1.28 -9.95
C PHE A 88 -17.91 -0.51 -8.99
N ILE A 89 -18.48 0.37 -8.20
CA ILE A 89 -17.78 1.10 -7.14
C ILE A 89 -17.27 0.12 -6.07
N ARG A 90 -16.01 0.26 -5.66
CA ARG A 90 -15.39 -0.54 -4.59
C ARG A 90 -15.54 0.14 -3.24
N GLU A 91 -15.38 -0.63 -2.17
CA GLU A 91 -15.27 -0.12 -0.79
C GLU A 91 -13.94 0.62 -0.52
N GLY A 92 -13.12 0.79 -1.55
CA GLY A 92 -11.75 1.24 -1.45
C GLY A 92 -10.76 0.06 -1.33
N ASP A 93 -9.56 0.25 -1.86
CA ASP A 93 -8.49 -0.77 -1.77
C ASP A 93 -7.29 -0.21 -1.00
N PRO A 94 -7.15 -0.55 0.30
CA PRO A 94 -6.00 -0.11 1.08
C PRO A 94 -4.64 -0.50 0.48
N ALA A 95 -4.60 -1.57 -0.33
CA ALA A 95 -3.37 -1.99 -1.01
C ALA A 95 -2.84 -0.96 -2.01
N VAL A 96 -3.67 -0.02 -2.48
CA VAL A 96 -3.20 1.12 -3.31
C VAL A 96 -2.22 1.98 -2.52
N VAL A 97 -2.52 2.26 -1.26
CA VAL A 97 -1.63 3.04 -0.37
C VAL A 97 -0.30 2.30 -0.20
N THR A 98 -0.35 1.01 0.13
CA THR A 98 0.85 0.17 0.30
C THR A 98 1.70 0.15 -0.96
N ARG A 99 1.09 0.00 -2.15
CA ARG A 99 1.82 0.03 -3.43
C ARG A 99 2.50 1.37 -3.67
N SER A 100 1.78 2.48 -3.50
CA SER A 100 2.32 3.83 -3.73
C SER A 100 3.49 4.15 -2.79
N PHE A 101 3.40 3.79 -1.50
CA PHE A 101 4.52 3.91 -0.57
C PHE A 101 5.69 3.01 -0.98
N GLY A 102 5.42 1.75 -1.37
CA GLY A 102 6.45 0.81 -1.83
C GLY A 102 7.21 1.32 -3.05
N ASP A 103 6.51 1.92 -4.01
CA ASP A 103 7.12 2.53 -5.19
C ASP A 103 8.04 3.70 -4.79
N MET A 104 7.62 4.55 -3.84
CA MET A 104 8.46 5.66 -3.34
C MET A 104 9.73 5.17 -2.64
N VAL A 105 9.66 4.03 -1.93
CA VAL A 105 10.84 3.37 -1.34
C VAL A 105 11.76 2.84 -2.43
N HIS A 106 11.23 2.14 -3.44
CA HIS A 106 12.02 1.62 -4.56
C HIS A 106 12.68 2.73 -5.39
N LEU A 107 12.04 3.89 -5.49
CA LEU A 107 12.58 5.07 -6.16
C LEU A 107 13.59 5.87 -5.27
N GLY A 108 13.88 5.39 -4.06
CA GLY A 108 14.79 6.06 -3.13
C GLY A 108 14.28 7.39 -2.55
N ARG A 109 12.95 7.63 -2.64
CA ARG A 109 12.32 8.85 -2.08
C ARG A 109 12.00 8.72 -0.59
N ILE A 110 11.87 7.50 -0.12
CA ILE A 110 11.65 7.17 1.30
C ILE A 110 12.77 6.21 1.70
N SER A 111 13.53 6.58 2.72
CA SER A 111 14.58 5.74 3.27
C SER A 111 14.01 4.66 4.20
N LEU A 112 14.77 3.60 4.44
CA LEU A 112 14.43 2.59 5.44
C LEU A 112 14.42 3.20 6.85
N GLU A 113 15.31 4.16 7.10
CA GLU A 113 15.38 4.89 8.36
C GLU A 113 14.10 5.69 8.62
N ASP A 114 13.65 6.50 7.62
CA ASP A 114 12.38 7.26 7.71
C ASP A 114 11.18 6.36 7.96
N LEU A 115 11.11 5.20 7.28
CA LEU A 115 10.04 4.22 7.47
C LEU A 115 10.03 3.67 8.91
N THR A 116 11.21 3.40 9.44
CA THR A 116 11.35 2.77 10.75
C THR A 116 11.07 3.77 11.86
N GLU A 117 11.54 5.01 11.73
CA GLU A 117 11.23 6.10 12.65
C GLU A 117 9.72 6.37 12.67
N SER A 118 9.13 6.56 11.48
CA SER A 118 7.68 6.78 11.34
C SER A 118 6.87 5.65 11.96
N ARG A 119 7.30 4.39 11.80
CA ARG A 119 6.63 3.23 12.41
C ARG A 119 6.64 3.28 13.93
N VAL A 120 7.76 3.68 14.55
CA VAL A 120 7.85 3.81 16.01
C VAL A 120 6.86 4.85 16.50
N ILE A 121 6.83 6.04 15.90
CA ILE A 121 5.93 7.13 16.25
C ILE A 121 4.46 6.70 16.09
N LEU A 122 4.14 6.08 14.96
CA LEU A 122 2.80 5.61 14.66
C LEU A 122 2.32 4.57 15.68
N LEU A 123 3.16 3.59 16.02
CA LEU A 123 2.77 2.53 16.95
C LEU A 123 2.71 3.01 18.40
N ASP A 124 3.44 4.05 18.79
CA ASP A 124 3.23 4.72 20.08
C ASP A 124 1.78 5.27 20.19
N ALA A 125 1.33 5.97 19.15
CA ALA A 125 -0.04 6.49 19.10
C ALA A 125 -1.08 5.36 19.06
N VAL A 126 -0.84 4.32 18.28
CA VAL A 126 -1.70 3.12 18.17
C VAL A 126 -1.84 2.43 19.53
N LEU A 127 -0.76 2.22 20.26
CA LEU A 127 -0.78 1.57 21.57
C LEU A 127 -1.59 2.38 22.59
N ARG A 128 -1.43 3.70 22.61
CA ARG A 128 -2.21 4.58 23.50
C ARG A 128 -3.70 4.51 23.18
N LEU A 129 -4.06 4.62 21.90
CA LEU A 129 -5.46 4.50 21.47
C LEU A 129 -6.03 3.11 21.70
N ALA A 130 -5.25 2.04 21.49
CA ALA A 130 -5.67 0.67 21.77
C ALA A 130 -5.88 0.41 23.26
N CYS A 131 -5.04 1.01 24.13
CA CYS A 131 -5.25 1.01 25.57
C CYS A 131 -6.55 1.71 25.97
N GLU A 132 -6.91 2.82 25.32
CA GLU A 132 -8.13 3.58 25.60
C GLU A 132 -9.39 2.87 25.08
N ARG A 133 -9.37 2.40 23.81
CA ARG A 133 -10.57 2.02 23.05
C ARG A 133 -10.72 0.52 22.85
N GLY A 134 -9.64 -0.25 23.01
CA GLY A 134 -9.63 -1.68 22.81
C GLY A 134 -10.55 -2.41 23.79
N ARG A 135 -11.18 -3.48 23.31
CA ARG A 135 -12.07 -4.36 24.08
C ARG A 135 -11.39 -5.68 24.34
N GLU A 136 -11.88 -6.48 25.28
CA GLU A 136 -11.32 -7.78 25.60
C GLU A 136 -11.21 -8.70 24.37
N GLN A 137 -12.22 -8.69 23.51
CA GLN A 137 -12.20 -9.47 22.25
C GLN A 137 -11.05 -9.07 21.30
N ASP A 138 -10.60 -7.81 21.32
CA ASP A 138 -9.46 -7.35 20.52
C ASP A 138 -8.16 -7.91 21.10
N PHE A 139 -8.05 -7.94 22.42
CA PHE A 139 -6.88 -8.49 23.10
C PHE A 139 -6.82 -10.02 22.99
N ASP A 140 -7.98 -10.70 22.99
CA ASP A 140 -8.06 -12.14 22.70
C ASP A 140 -7.58 -12.46 21.28
N ALA A 141 -7.98 -11.66 20.30
CA ALA A 141 -7.52 -11.80 18.91
C ALA A 141 -6.01 -11.60 18.77
N LEU A 142 -5.44 -10.65 19.52
CA LEU A 142 -3.99 -10.42 19.57
C LEU A 142 -3.27 -11.63 20.19
N GLU A 143 -3.77 -12.22 21.28
CA GLU A 143 -3.20 -13.42 21.90
C GLU A 143 -3.25 -14.62 20.95
N GLN A 144 -4.38 -14.86 20.30
CA GLN A 144 -4.51 -15.91 19.28
C GLN A 144 -3.50 -15.74 18.13
N SER A 145 -3.29 -14.51 17.67
CA SER A 145 -2.27 -14.21 16.64
C SER A 145 -0.85 -14.51 17.13
N ILE A 146 -0.55 -14.26 18.40
CA ILE A 146 0.74 -14.58 19.02
C ILE A 146 0.93 -16.10 19.12
N ASP A 147 -0.07 -16.82 19.60
CA ASP A 147 -0.03 -18.29 19.73
C ASP A 147 0.17 -18.95 18.37
N ARG A 148 -0.52 -18.47 17.34
CA ARG A 148 -0.31 -18.94 15.97
C ARG A 148 1.09 -18.64 15.45
N THR A 149 1.64 -17.49 15.76
CA THR A 149 3.03 -17.12 15.41
C THR A 149 4.04 -18.03 16.08
N GLU A 150 3.82 -18.39 17.35
CA GLU A 150 4.65 -19.32 18.12
C GLU A 150 4.61 -20.74 17.53
N GLU A 151 3.42 -21.24 17.21
CA GLU A 151 3.21 -22.53 16.55
C GLU A 151 3.93 -22.62 15.20
N LEU A 152 3.72 -21.61 14.32
CA LEU A 152 4.37 -21.56 13.01
C LEU A 152 5.90 -21.47 13.13
N THR A 153 6.40 -20.82 14.19
CA THR A 153 7.83 -20.81 14.52
C THR A 153 8.34 -22.21 14.84
N ARG A 154 7.61 -22.94 15.66
CA ARG A 154 7.94 -24.33 16.05
C ARG A 154 7.91 -25.29 14.86
N LEU A 155 7.00 -25.06 13.91
CA LEU A 155 6.86 -25.85 12.69
C LEU A 155 7.84 -25.47 11.57
N GLY A 156 8.63 -24.38 11.74
CA GLY A 156 9.54 -23.89 10.71
C GLY A 156 8.85 -23.23 9.50
N GLN A 157 7.56 -22.90 9.61
CA GLN A 157 6.75 -22.29 8.56
C GLN A 157 6.99 -20.76 8.54
N LEU A 158 8.11 -20.34 7.95
CA LEU A 158 8.58 -18.96 8.03
C LEU A 158 7.71 -17.96 7.24
N ASP A 159 7.14 -18.36 6.10
CA ASP A 159 6.32 -17.48 5.28
C ASP A 159 4.96 -17.20 5.94
N GLU A 160 4.28 -18.23 6.44
CA GLU A 160 3.02 -18.07 7.17
C GLU A 160 3.22 -17.32 8.48
N ARG A 161 4.31 -17.58 9.18
CA ARG A 161 4.70 -16.84 10.37
C ARG A 161 4.83 -15.35 10.11
N ARG A 162 5.43 -14.96 8.97
CA ARG A 162 5.56 -13.56 8.59
C ARG A 162 4.20 -12.91 8.42
N LEU A 163 3.27 -13.56 7.75
CA LEU A 163 1.90 -13.07 7.60
C LEU A 163 1.23 -12.86 8.96
N GLN A 164 1.49 -13.72 9.93
CA GLN A 164 0.99 -13.55 11.29
C GLN A 164 1.62 -12.37 12.02
N LEU A 165 2.90 -12.08 11.80
CA LEU A 165 3.53 -10.88 12.34
C LEU A 165 2.91 -9.59 11.78
N VAL A 166 2.59 -9.53 10.48
CA VAL A 166 1.82 -8.40 9.90
C VAL A 166 0.46 -8.32 10.57
N ASN A 167 -0.22 -9.46 10.69
CA ASN A 167 -1.56 -9.53 11.26
C ASN A 167 -1.62 -9.01 12.71
N PHE A 168 -0.60 -9.28 13.52
CA PHE A 168 -0.53 -8.74 14.88
C PHE A 168 -0.63 -7.21 14.92
N TYR A 169 0.13 -6.51 14.08
CA TYR A 169 0.10 -5.03 14.04
C TYR A 169 -1.22 -4.51 13.46
N ARG A 170 -1.81 -5.23 12.51
CA ARG A 170 -3.15 -4.92 11.99
C ARG A 170 -4.21 -5.01 13.09
N LEU A 171 -4.23 -6.10 13.85
CA LEU A 171 -5.16 -6.30 14.98
C LEU A 171 -4.97 -5.21 16.04
N LEU A 172 -3.72 -4.84 16.33
CA LEU A 172 -3.40 -3.76 17.26
C LEU A 172 -3.97 -2.41 16.75
N ALA A 173 -3.82 -2.11 15.46
CA ALA A 173 -4.39 -0.92 14.85
C ALA A 173 -5.94 -0.95 14.84
N GLN A 174 -6.56 -2.11 14.62
CA GLN A 174 -8.02 -2.29 14.68
C GLN A 174 -8.58 -1.98 16.07
N ALA A 175 -7.84 -2.31 17.13
CA ALA A 175 -8.22 -1.99 18.50
C ALA A 175 -8.34 -0.47 18.75
N THR A 176 -7.72 0.37 17.92
CA THR A 176 -7.85 1.84 17.98
C THR A 176 -9.22 2.36 17.53
N ARG A 177 -10.03 1.55 16.83
CA ARG A 177 -11.28 1.96 16.15
C ARG A 177 -11.07 3.10 15.14
N ASN A 178 -9.88 3.23 14.59
CA ASN A 178 -9.53 4.23 13.59
C ASN A 178 -9.03 3.55 12.31
N GLN A 179 -9.86 3.56 11.26
CA GLN A 179 -9.54 2.89 10.01
C GLN A 179 -8.31 3.47 9.30
N VAL A 180 -8.03 4.76 9.47
CA VAL A 180 -6.82 5.38 8.91
C VAL A 180 -5.56 4.78 9.55
N MET A 181 -5.57 4.58 10.88
CA MET A 181 -4.47 3.91 11.58
C MET A 181 -4.25 2.49 11.05
N VAL A 182 -5.31 1.74 10.79
CA VAL A 182 -5.20 0.38 10.22
C VAL A 182 -4.50 0.41 8.86
N ILE A 183 -4.95 1.30 7.95
CA ILE A 183 -4.40 1.41 6.59
C ILE A 183 -2.92 1.78 6.62
N ILE A 184 -2.54 2.77 7.43
CA ILE A 184 -1.15 3.24 7.50
C ILE A 184 -0.25 2.22 8.17
N VAL A 185 -0.69 1.59 9.27
CA VAL A 185 0.08 0.53 9.95
C VAL A 185 0.31 -0.65 9.03
N ASP A 186 -0.72 -1.08 8.30
CA ASP A 186 -0.60 -2.16 7.31
C ASP A 186 0.43 -1.82 6.24
N ALA A 187 0.33 -0.61 5.64
CA ALA A 187 1.22 -0.18 4.57
C ALA A 187 2.69 -0.14 5.03
N VAL A 188 2.97 0.54 6.15
CA VAL A 188 4.33 0.69 6.68
C VAL A 188 4.90 -0.66 7.11
N THR A 189 4.08 -1.51 7.75
CA THR A 189 4.51 -2.83 8.24
C THR A 189 4.82 -3.78 7.08
N ASP A 190 3.96 -3.86 6.06
CA ASP A 190 4.14 -4.74 4.91
C ASP A 190 5.40 -4.36 4.11
N ILE A 191 5.62 -3.07 3.86
CA ILE A 191 6.80 -2.59 3.14
C ILE A 191 8.07 -2.92 3.92
N LEU A 192 8.11 -2.61 5.21
CA LEU A 192 9.26 -2.88 6.05
C LEU A 192 9.60 -4.38 6.05
N LEU A 193 8.60 -5.25 6.22
CA LEU A 193 8.82 -6.70 6.22
C LEU A 193 9.28 -7.23 4.86
N ARG A 194 8.86 -6.64 3.75
CA ARG A 194 9.38 -6.98 2.41
C ARG A 194 10.84 -6.59 2.25
N VAL A 195 11.23 -5.43 2.76
CA VAL A 195 12.65 -5.00 2.75
C VAL A 195 13.48 -5.96 3.60
N LEU A 196 13.04 -6.27 4.81
CA LEU A 196 13.73 -7.18 5.73
C LEU A 196 13.93 -8.60 5.19
N GLN A 197 13.02 -9.08 4.32
CA GLN A 197 13.15 -10.41 3.72
C GLN A 197 14.30 -10.54 2.74
N ARG A 198 14.65 -9.46 2.04
CA ARG A 198 15.80 -9.48 1.11
C ARG A 198 17.10 -9.75 1.84
N ASP A 199 17.16 -9.38 3.13
CA ASP A 199 18.37 -9.48 3.94
C ASP A 199 18.43 -10.75 4.81
N GLY A 200 17.50 -11.70 4.61
CA GLY A 200 17.49 -12.99 5.33
C GLY A 200 17.21 -12.88 6.83
N ALA A 201 16.62 -11.76 7.25
CA ALA A 201 16.32 -11.50 8.67
C ALA A 201 15.19 -12.41 9.17
N VAL A 202 15.51 -13.36 10.03
CA VAL A 202 14.53 -14.25 10.67
C VAL A 202 14.04 -13.61 11.98
N PRO A 203 12.71 -13.41 12.15
CA PRO A 203 12.16 -12.92 13.40
C PRO A 203 12.52 -13.85 14.57
N ARG A 204 13.02 -13.30 15.67
CA ARG A 204 13.50 -14.06 16.82
C ARG A 204 12.36 -14.46 17.75
N GLN A 205 12.63 -15.44 18.61
CA GLN A 205 11.69 -15.90 19.65
C GLN A 205 11.36 -14.78 20.67
N GLU A 206 12.25 -13.78 20.82
CA GLU A 206 12.03 -12.60 21.63
C GLU A 206 10.82 -11.75 21.15
N THR A 207 10.48 -11.79 19.87
CA THR A 207 9.30 -11.08 19.33
C THR A 207 8.00 -11.57 19.95
N VAL A 208 7.82 -12.90 20.08
CA VAL A 208 6.64 -13.51 20.70
C VAL A 208 6.52 -13.08 22.17
N LYS A 209 7.63 -13.10 22.91
CA LYS A 209 7.66 -12.66 24.31
C LYS A 209 7.29 -11.18 24.46
N ALA A 210 7.89 -10.31 23.63
CA ALA A 210 7.61 -8.88 23.65
C ALA A 210 6.13 -8.58 23.33
N HIS A 211 5.57 -9.22 22.29
CA HIS A 211 4.16 -9.04 21.93
C HIS A 211 3.23 -9.50 23.08
N ARG A 212 3.52 -10.63 23.72
CA ARG A 212 2.72 -11.15 24.85
C ARG A 212 2.75 -10.19 26.06
N GLU A 213 3.90 -9.60 26.36
CA GLU A 213 4.01 -8.57 27.40
C GLU A 213 3.23 -7.29 27.05
N ILE A 214 3.29 -6.86 25.80
CA ILE A 214 2.52 -5.71 25.33
C ILE A 214 1.02 -5.95 25.50
N VAL A 215 0.49 -7.11 25.08
CA VAL A 215 -0.94 -7.42 25.25
C VAL A 215 -1.36 -7.41 26.72
N ARG A 216 -0.51 -7.94 27.63
CA ARG A 216 -0.76 -7.84 29.07
C ARG A 216 -0.85 -6.39 29.58
N CYS A 217 -0.02 -5.49 29.03
CA CYS A 217 -0.10 -4.05 29.36
C CYS A 217 -1.40 -3.44 28.82
N LEU A 218 -1.82 -3.78 27.60
CA LEU A 218 -3.07 -3.33 26.99
C LEU A 218 -4.28 -3.71 27.87
N ARG A 219 -4.35 -4.97 28.34
CA ARG A 219 -5.41 -5.43 29.25
C ARG A 219 -5.43 -4.67 30.58
N ARG A 220 -4.24 -4.25 31.06
CA ARG A 220 -4.12 -3.44 32.29
C ARG A 220 -4.29 -1.94 32.05
N ARG A 221 -4.52 -1.54 30.81
CA ARG A 221 -4.61 -0.12 30.40
C ARG A 221 -3.33 0.67 30.69
N ASP A 222 -2.18 0.00 30.74
CA ASP A 222 -0.86 0.60 30.98
C ASP A 222 -0.20 0.97 29.64
N ALA A 223 -0.62 2.11 29.09
CA ALA A 223 -0.16 2.58 27.79
C ALA A 223 1.34 2.91 27.78
N ASP A 224 1.85 3.53 28.84
CA ASP A 224 3.25 3.95 28.91
C ASP A 224 4.18 2.74 28.92
N LYS A 225 3.81 1.70 29.67
CA LYS A 225 4.57 0.45 29.69
C LYS A 225 4.51 -0.28 28.36
N ALA A 226 3.34 -0.32 27.70
CA ALA A 226 3.19 -0.92 26.38
C ALA A 226 4.08 -0.22 25.35
N VAL A 227 4.10 1.12 25.34
CA VAL A 227 4.96 1.94 24.47
C VAL A 227 6.44 1.68 24.74
N GLN A 228 6.87 1.65 26.01
CA GLN A 228 8.26 1.35 26.37
C GLN A 228 8.71 -0.03 25.88
N LEU A 229 7.86 -1.06 26.01
CA LEU A 229 8.14 -2.41 25.54
C LEU A 229 8.26 -2.46 24.02
N MET A 230 7.37 -1.79 23.30
CA MET A 230 7.41 -1.72 21.84
C MET A 230 8.66 -1.00 21.33
N ARG A 231 9.02 0.14 21.93
CA ARG A 231 10.26 0.86 21.58
C ARG A 231 11.51 0.01 21.82
N ARG A 232 11.56 -0.73 22.93
CA ARG A 232 12.65 -1.67 23.22
C ARG A 232 12.72 -2.78 22.18
N HIS A 233 11.58 -3.35 21.83
CA HIS A 233 11.47 -4.38 20.80
C HIS A 233 12.00 -3.89 19.45
N PHE A 234 11.61 -2.69 19.02
CA PHE A 234 12.10 -2.11 17.76
C PHE A 234 13.57 -1.73 17.79
N LYS A 235 14.07 -1.21 18.90
CA LYS A 235 15.51 -0.93 19.05
C LYS A 235 16.35 -2.20 18.87
N ALA A 236 15.90 -3.31 19.43
CA ALA A 236 16.57 -4.61 19.25
C ALA A 236 16.47 -5.12 17.80
N LEU A 237 15.33 -4.90 17.14
CA LEU A 237 15.15 -5.26 15.74
C LEU A 237 16.01 -4.39 14.81
N HIS A 238 16.07 -3.07 15.04
CA HIS A 238 16.94 -2.14 14.31
C HIS A 238 18.42 -2.52 14.40
N ALA A 239 18.92 -2.73 15.60
CA ALA A 239 20.33 -3.15 15.80
C ALA A 239 20.66 -4.38 14.96
N TYR A 240 19.74 -5.34 14.91
CA TYR A 240 19.88 -6.55 14.09
C TYR A 240 19.92 -6.27 12.59
N LEU A 241 19.13 -5.30 12.11
CA LEU A 241 19.04 -4.96 10.69
C LEU A 241 20.29 -4.26 10.19
N PHE A 242 20.79 -3.27 10.94
CA PHE A 242 22.04 -2.57 10.60
C PHE A 242 23.25 -3.52 10.66
N GLU A 243 23.25 -4.49 11.56
CA GLU A 243 24.28 -5.53 11.58
C GLU A 243 24.17 -6.50 10.37
N ALA A 244 22.98 -6.74 9.84
CA ALA A 244 22.78 -7.58 8.65
C ALA A 244 23.22 -6.86 7.37
N GLU A 245 22.90 -5.56 7.23
CA GLU A 245 23.37 -4.73 6.11
C GLU A 245 24.90 -4.66 6.06
N THR A 246 25.55 -4.46 7.20
CA THR A 246 27.02 -4.42 7.27
C THR A 246 27.67 -5.76 6.96
N ARG A 247 27.00 -6.88 7.20
CA ARG A 247 27.49 -8.23 6.85
C ARG A 247 27.26 -8.60 5.38
N GLY A 248 26.26 -7.99 4.71
CA GLY A 248 25.93 -8.24 3.29
C GLY A 248 26.77 -7.45 2.28
N VAL A 249 27.52 -6.45 2.72
CA VAL A 249 28.41 -5.67 1.86
C VAL A 249 29.83 -6.24 1.92
N GLU A 250 30.06 -7.43 1.34
CA GLU A 250 31.37 -7.75 0.78
C GLU A 250 31.54 -6.95 -0.52
N PRO A 251 32.56 -6.08 -0.63
CA PRO A 251 32.81 -5.37 -1.87
C PRO A 251 33.20 -6.41 -2.93
N THR A 252 32.36 -6.53 -3.95
CA THR A 252 32.68 -7.29 -5.17
C THR A 252 34.05 -6.82 -5.66
N LYS A 253 35.11 -7.62 -5.44
CA LYS A 253 36.44 -7.40 -5.98
C LYS A 253 36.31 -7.22 -7.48
N THR A 254 36.47 -6.00 -7.93
CA THR A 254 36.61 -5.62 -9.35
C THR A 254 37.65 -6.55 -9.96
N ARG A 255 37.21 -7.49 -10.77
CA ARG A 255 38.06 -8.38 -11.56
C ARG A 255 38.82 -7.47 -12.54
N LYS A 256 40.08 -7.16 -12.20
CA LYS A 256 40.99 -6.48 -13.09
C LYS A 256 41.04 -7.27 -14.41
N ALA A 257 40.59 -6.61 -15.48
CA ALA A 257 40.81 -7.13 -16.82
C ALA A 257 42.32 -7.31 -17.05
N ALA A 258 42.70 -8.52 -17.40
CA ALA A 258 44.07 -8.81 -17.82
C ALA A 258 44.32 -8.12 -19.16
N PRO A 259 45.51 -7.54 -19.37
CA PRO A 259 45.84 -6.92 -20.64
C PRO A 259 45.99 -8.00 -21.75
N ALA A 260 45.33 -7.76 -22.88
CA ALA A 260 45.52 -8.55 -24.10
C ALA A 260 46.98 -8.42 -24.53
N SER A 261 47.70 -9.54 -24.51
CA SER A 261 48.99 -9.67 -25.18
C SER A 261 48.79 -10.10 -26.64
N ARG A 262 49.47 -9.42 -27.47
CA ARG A 262 49.63 -9.42 -28.94
C ARG A 262 49.38 -10.75 -29.65
#